data_bbc4136a0537bbf7f96ae8ddaf00b2a6
#
_entry.id   bbc4136a0537bbf7f96ae8ddaf00b2a6
#
_cell.length_a   1.000
_cell.length_b   1.000
_cell.length_c   1.000
_cell.angle_alpha   90.00
_cell.angle_beta   90.00
_cell.angle_gamma   90.00
#
_symmetry.space_group_name_H-M   'P 1'
#
loop_
_entity.id
_entity.type
_entity.pdbx_description
1 polymer ?
#
loop_
_entity_poly.entity_id
_entity_poly.type
_entity_poly.pdbx_seq_one_letter_code
_entity_poly.pdbx_strand_id
1 'polypeptide(L)'
;MKITYLGHSCFKLTSKSGTSVITDPYTQVGYELPHGLKADAITASHAHFDHNYTQAIQAEKVFSKLGTYEIGDIAITGTHSWHDEKMGALRGENIIFKFLMDGVTLCHLGDLGEDISQELIDKIGKIDVLLIPVGGTYTIDAVQAKALIERVCPKIAIPMHFKGEGNLDISDISVFLQQFPPSVIQKIKDGEVEISKESLPAAMQIIYLERKRDD
;
A
#
# COMPACT_ATOMS: atom_id res chain seq x y z
N MET A 1 -0.27 -13.54 -7.81
CA MET A 1 -1.02 -12.28 -7.83
C MET A 1 -0.33 -11.26 -8.71
N LYS A 2 -1.09 -10.35 -9.30
CA LYS A 2 -0.56 -9.17 -9.99
C LYS A 2 -0.82 -7.92 -9.15
N ILE A 3 0.18 -7.05 -9.02
CA ILE A 3 0.10 -5.76 -8.34
C ILE A 3 0.31 -4.69 -9.39
N THR A 4 -0.64 -3.78 -9.55
CA THR A 4 -0.57 -2.62 -10.44
C THR A 4 -0.59 -1.35 -9.61
N TYR A 5 0.42 -0.50 -9.72
CA TYR A 5 0.49 0.78 -9.01
C TYR A 5 -0.21 1.87 -9.82
N LEU A 6 -1.30 2.39 -9.27
CA LEU A 6 -2.12 3.42 -9.89
C LEU A 6 -1.72 4.85 -9.48
N GLY A 7 -0.81 4.97 -8.51
CA GLY A 7 -0.32 6.24 -7.98
C GLY A 7 -0.70 6.45 -6.52
N HIS A 8 -0.01 7.37 -5.85
CA HIS A 8 -0.18 7.71 -4.43
C HIS A 8 -0.12 6.48 -3.53
N SER A 9 -1.23 6.08 -2.88
CA SER A 9 -1.37 4.83 -2.14
C SER A 9 -2.31 3.83 -2.82
N CYS A 10 -2.64 4.08 -4.09
CA CYS A 10 -3.62 3.30 -4.82
C CYS A 10 -2.96 2.18 -5.63
N PHE A 11 -3.39 0.94 -5.37
CA PHE A 11 -2.97 -0.25 -6.10
C PHE A 11 -4.19 -1.05 -6.56
N LYS A 12 -4.07 -1.71 -7.71
CA LYS A 12 -4.97 -2.80 -8.08
C LYS A 12 -4.25 -4.12 -7.83
N LEU A 13 -4.83 -4.93 -6.97
CA LEU A 13 -4.40 -6.29 -6.63
C LEU A 13 -5.29 -7.26 -7.39
N THR A 14 -4.71 -8.16 -8.17
CA THR A 14 -5.48 -9.15 -8.94
C THR A 14 -4.95 -10.54 -8.68
N SER A 15 -5.82 -11.46 -8.24
CA SER A 15 -5.48 -12.86 -8.02
C SER A 15 -5.36 -13.63 -9.34
N LYS A 16 -4.82 -14.83 -9.28
CA LYS A 16 -4.75 -15.74 -10.45
C LYS A 16 -6.14 -16.12 -10.99
N SER A 17 -7.18 -16.12 -10.15
CA SER A 17 -8.57 -16.38 -10.56
C SER A 17 -9.20 -15.20 -11.30
N GLY A 18 -8.60 -14.01 -11.23
CA GLY A 18 -9.12 -12.78 -11.79
C GLY A 18 -9.84 -11.89 -10.77
N THR A 19 -10.08 -12.36 -9.55
CA THR A 19 -10.65 -11.51 -8.47
C THR A 19 -9.73 -10.33 -8.20
N SER A 20 -10.29 -9.13 -8.06
CA SER A 20 -9.50 -7.91 -7.93
C SER A 20 -9.98 -6.99 -6.80
N VAL A 21 -9.02 -6.33 -6.15
CA VAL A 21 -9.26 -5.29 -5.14
C VAL A 21 -8.46 -4.06 -5.51
N ILE A 22 -9.07 -2.87 -5.41
CA ILE A 22 -8.37 -1.58 -5.50
C ILE A 22 -8.25 -0.99 -4.10
N THR A 23 -7.02 -0.59 -3.73
CA THR A 23 -6.74 0.04 -2.44
C THR A 23 -6.75 1.56 -2.58
N ASP A 24 -7.27 2.26 -1.58
CA ASP A 24 -7.12 3.71 -1.36
C ASP A 24 -7.21 4.56 -2.65
N PRO A 25 -8.33 4.55 -3.39
CA PRO A 25 -8.49 5.39 -4.56
C PRO A 25 -8.51 6.87 -4.18
N TYR A 26 -7.82 7.70 -4.97
CA TYR A 26 -7.52 9.09 -4.64
C TYR A 26 -8.17 10.09 -5.59
N THR A 27 -8.26 11.35 -5.12
CA THR A 27 -8.50 12.55 -5.92
C THR A 27 -7.61 13.69 -5.42
N GLN A 28 -7.43 14.74 -6.22
CA GLN A 28 -6.76 16.00 -5.85
C GLN A 28 -5.28 15.85 -5.42
N VAL A 29 -4.59 14.79 -5.84
CA VAL A 29 -3.15 14.61 -5.59
C VAL A 29 -2.25 15.22 -6.68
N GLY A 30 -2.85 15.97 -7.62
CA GLY A 30 -2.15 16.64 -8.73
C GLY A 30 -2.11 15.82 -10.03
N TYR A 31 -2.69 14.64 -10.04
CA TYR A 31 -2.94 13.80 -11.21
C TYR A 31 -4.18 12.93 -10.97
N GLU A 32 -4.73 12.37 -12.03
CA GLU A 32 -5.99 11.62 -11.96
C GLU A 32 -5.76 10.11 -11.94
N LEU A 33 -6.74 9.38 -11.40
CA LEU A 33 -6.84 7.94 -11.56
C LEU A 33 -7.12 7.59 -13.03
N PRO A 34 -6.61 6.44 -13.54
CA PRO A 34 -7.02 5.93 -14.83
C PRO A 34 -8.54 5.81 -14.96
N HIS A 35 -9.07 6.12 -16.14
CA HIS A 35 -10.51 6.05 -16.39
C HIS A 35 -11.03 4.60 -16.46
N GLY A 36 -12.30 4.43 -16.13
CA GLY A 36 -13.01 3.15 -16.31
C GLY A 36 -12.51 2.01 -15.43
N LEU A 37 -11.84 2.32 -14.31
CA LEU A 37 -11.37 1.31 -13.37
C LEU A 37 -12.52 0.48 -12.81
N LYS A 38 -12.31 -0.84 -12.76
CA LYS A 38 -13.23 -1.82 -12.19
C LYS A 38 -12.50 -2.77 -11.26
N ALA A 39 -13.17 -3.16 -10.17
CA ALA A 39 -12.70 -4.18 -9.23
C ALA A 39 -13.91 -4.88 -8.58
N ASP A 40 -13.68 -6.04 -7.98
CA ASP A 40 -14.71 -6.72 -7.20
C ASP A 40 -14.92 -6.04 -5.85
N ALA A 41 -13.83 -5.47 -5.28
CA ALA A 41 -13.92 -4.68 -4.06
C ALA A 41 -12.94 -3.49 -4.05
N ILE A 42 -13.19 -2.55 -3.13
CA ILE A 42 -12.30 -1.45 -2.76
C ILE A 42 -11.98 -1.59 -1.27
N THR A 43 -10.74 -1.29 -0.88
CA THR A 43 -10.41 -0.98 0.52
C THR A 43 -10.06 0.49 0.64
N ALA A 44 -10.54 1.16 1.71
CA ALA A 44 -10.19 2.54 2.03
C ALA A 44 -9.67 2.58 3.48
N SER A 45 -8.41 2.95 3.65
CA SER A 45 -7.73 2.95 4.95
C SER A 45 -8.29 4.00 5.91
N HIS A 46 -8.76 5.13 5.39
CA HIS A 46 -9.37 6.22 6.13
C HIS A 46 -10.17 7.15 5.21
N ALA A 47 -10.78 8.21 5.77
CA ALA A 47 -11.78 9.00 5.07
C ALA A 47 -11.23 10.21 4.29
N HIS A 48 -9.91 10.44 4.23
CA HIS A 48 -9.35 11.57 3.48
C HIS A 48 -9.58 11.41 1.97
N PHE A 49 -9.66 12.54 1.26
CA PHE A 49 -9.99 12.61 -0.17
C PHE A 49 -8.99 11.88 -1.07
N ASP A 50 -7.76 11.78 -0.62
CA ASP A 50 -6.66 11.12 -1.32
C ASP A 50 -6.57 9.59 -1.04
N HIS A 51 -7.54 9.02 -0.28
CA HIS A 51 -7.63 7.59 0.03
C HIS A 51 -9.03 6.99 -0.09
N ASN A 52 -10.08 7.82 -0.27
CA ASN A 52 -11.47 7.36 -0.22
C ASN A 52 -12.32 7.84 -1.41
N TYR A 53 -11.71 8.05 -2.58
CA TYR A 53 -12.45 8.41 -3.79
C TYR A 53 -13.09 7.19 -4.45
N THR A 54 -13.87 6.44 -3.69
CA THR A 54 -14.44 5.14 -4.07
C THR A 54 -15.45 5.24 -5.23
N GLN A 55 -16.10 6.38 -5.41
CA GLN A 55 -17.04 6.63 -6.51
C GLN A 55 -16.38 6.66 -7.90
N ALA A 56 -15.06 6.79 -7.98
CA ALA A 56 -14.32 6.71 -9.24
C ALA A 56 -14.20 5.28 -9.79
N ILE A 57 -14.47 4.29 -8.95
CA ILE A 57 -14.26 2.88 -9.26
C ILE A 57 -15.60 2.15 -9.32
N GLN A 58 -15.83 1.41 -10.41
CA GLN A 58 -16.97 0.48 -10.45
C GLN A 58 -16.61 -0.77 -9.64
N ALA A 59 -17.16 -0.91 -8.43
CA ALA A 59 -16.93 -2.04 -7.55
C ALA A 59 -18.23 -2.52 -6.88
N GLU A 60 -18.26 -3.81 -6.51
CA GLU A 60 -19.43 -4.41 -5.83
C GLU A 60 -19.43 -4.09 -4.34
N LYS A 61 -18.24 -3.99 -3.72
CA LYS A 61 -18.08 -3.84 -2.26
C LYS A 61 -17.03 -2.77 -1.95
N VAL A 62 -17.23 -2.10 -0.80
CA VAL A 62 -16.26 -1.18 -0.20
C VAL A 62 -16.01 -1.61 1.24
N PHE A 63 -14.76 -1.88 1.57
CA PHE A 63 -14.31 -2.23 2.92
C PHE A 63 -13.53 -1.04 3.51
N SER A 64 -14.13 -0.33 4.45
CA SER A 64 -13.58 0.85 5.12
C SER A 64 -13.72 0.78 6.64
N LYS A 65 -13.80 -0.44 7.20
CA LYS A 65 -13.94 -0.69 8.64
C LYS A 65 -12.98 -1.79 9.09
N LEU A 66 -12.76 -1.85 10.39
CA LEU A 66 -12.04 -2.96 11.02
C LEU A 66 -12.83 -4.27 10.85
N GLY A 67 -12.12 -5.37 10.68
CA GLY A 67 -12.74 -6.68 10.57
C GLY A 67 -12.07 -7.59 9.57
N THR A 68 -12.70 -8.74 9.35
CA THR A 68 -12.26 -9.73 8.36
C THR A 68 -13.31 -9.86 7.28
N TYR A 69 -12.87 -9.87 6.04
CA TYR A 69 -13.72 -9.88 4.84
C TYR A 69 -13.19 -10.92 3.86
N GLU A 70 -14.07 -11.35 2.96
CA GLU A 70 -13.73 -12.22 1.85
C GLU A 70 -14.36 -11.68 0.56
N ILE A 71 -13.59 -11.71 -0.52
CA ILE A 71 -14.05 -11.42 -1.87
C ILE A 71 -13.39 -12.40 -2.84
N GLY A 72 -14.21 -13.27 -3.47
CA GLY A 72 -13.70 -14.36 -4.29
C GLY A 72 -12.71 -15.24 -3.50
N ASP A 73 -11.49 -15.34 -3.98
CA ASP A 73 -10.39 -16.10 -3.38
C ASP A 73 -9.43 -15.23 -2.52
N ILE A 74 -9.82 -14.01 -2.20
CA ILE A 74 -9.02 -13.07 -1.41
C ILE A 74 -9.61 -12.93 -0.03
N ALA A 75 -8.82 -13.26 1.01
CA ALA A 75 -9.15 -12.93 2.40
C ALA A 75 -8.50 -11.59 2.78
N ILE A 76 -9.25 -10.71 3.45
CA ILE A 76 -8.84 -9.36 3.82
C ILE A 76 -9.06 -9.15 5.32
N THR A 77 -8.06 -8.60 6.02
CA THR A 77 -8.19 -8.23 7.42
C THR A 77 -7.82 -6.76 7.61
N GLY A 78 -8.74 -5.98 8.15
CA GLY A 78 -8.52 -4.59 8.55
C GLY A 78 -8.14 -4.51 10.03
N THR A 79 -6.97 -3.94 10.33
CA THR A 79 -6.43 -3.75 11.67
C THR A 79 -6.23 -2.28 11.95
N HIS A 80 -6.61 -1.82 13.14
CA HIS A 80 -6.49 -0.42 13.55
C HIS A 80 -5.03 0.02 13.68
N SER A 81 -4.74 1.24 13.25
CA SER A 81 -3.54 2.02 13.52
C SER A 81 -3.87 3.52 13.51
N TRP A 82 -2.88 4.37 13.78
CA TRP A 82 -3.06 5.81 13.80
C TRP A 82 -2.39 6.50 12.61
N HIS A 83 -3.06 7.55 12.12
CA HIS A 83 -2.54 8.40 11.05
C HIS A 83 -1.55 9.48 11.56
N ASP A 84 -1.22 9.47 12.84
CA ASP A 84 -0.25 10.39 13.45
C ASP A 84 0.35 9.82 14.74
N GLU A 85 1.45 10.43 15.20
CA GLU A 85 2.17 10.05 16.41
C GLU A 85 1.46 10.48 17.72
N LYS A 86 0.30 11.11 17.61
CA LYS A 86 -0.53 11.59 18.75
C LYS A 86 -1.80 10.74 18.94
N MET A 87 -1.76 9.47 18.53
CA MET A 87 -2.90 8.55 18.65
C MET A 87 -4.16 9.12 17.97
N GLY A 88 -4.00 9.62 16.75
CA GLY A 88 -5.09 10.15 15.92
C GLY A 88 -5.57 11.56 16.28
N ALA A 89 -4.94 12.24 17.22
CA ALA A 89 -5.36 13.58 17.62
C ALA A 89 -5.19 14.65 16.52
N LEU A 90 -4.31 14.41 15.55
CA LEU A 90 -4.03 15.34 14.47
C LEU A 90 -4.75 14.96 13.17
N ARG A 91 -4.77 13.67 12.81
CA ARG A 91 -5.24 13.17 11.49
C ARG A 91 -6.22 12.01 11.58
N GLY A 92 -6.47 11.49 12.78
CA GLY A 92 -7.45 10.45 13.02
C GLY A 92 -6.91 9.03 12.92
N GLU A 93 -7.84 8.11 12.68
CA GLU A 93 -7.58 6.67 12.58
C GLU A 93 -7.10 6.29 11.19
N ASN A 94 -6.35 5.20 11.12
CA ASN A 94 -5.94 4.53 9.90
C ASN A 94 -6.21 3.03 10.01
N ILE A 95 -6.50 2.37 8.90
CA ILE A 95 -6.68 0.93 8.83
C ILE A 95 -5.55 0.31 8.01
N ILE A 96 -4.80 -0.57 8.64
CA ILE A 96 -3.87 -1.45 7.94
C ILE A 96 -4.66 -2.61 7.35
N PHE A 97 -4.61 -2.79 6.03
CA PHE A 97 -5.26 -3.90 5.35
C PHE A 97 -4.26 -5.00 4.98
N LYS A 98 -4.50 -6.20 5.46
CA LYS A 98 -3.74 -7.41 5.09
C LYS A 98 -4.57 -8.28 4.17
N PHE A 99 -3.97 -8.71 3.08
CA PHE A 99 -4.56 -9.55 2.06
C PHE A 99 -3.85 -10.91 2.03
N LEU A 100 -4.59 -12.00 2.03
CA LEU A 100 -4.09 -13.32 1.66
C LEU A 100 -4.64 -13.66 0.28
N MET A 101 -3.74 -13.77 -0.69
CA MET A 101 -4.06 -13.95 -2.10
C MET A 101 -3.01 -14.85 -2.76
N ASP A 102 -3.42 -15.90 -3.47
CA ASP A 102 -2.52 -16.85 -4.16
C ASP A 102 -1.42 -17.45 -3.25
N GLY A 103 -1.70 -17.61 -1.94
CA GLY A 103 -0.74 -18.10 -0.95
C GLY A 103 0.35 -17.09 -0.54
N VAL A 104 0.22 -15.82 -0.95
CA VAL A 104 1.10 -14.70 -0.59
C VAL A 104 0.35 -13.75 0.33
N THR A 105 1.01 -13.29 1.40
CA THR A 105 0.48 -12.27 2.31
C THR A 105 0.98 -10.89 1.91
N LEU A 106 0.07 -9.99 1.55
CA LEU A 106 0.35 -8.59 1.26
C LEU A 106 -0.25 -7.71 2.35
N CYS A 107 0.47 -6.68 2.79
CA CYS A 107 -0.01 -5.71 3.76
C CYS A 107 0.10 -4.29 3.21
N HIS A 108 -1.00 -3.56 3.22
CA HIS A 108 -1.11 -2.14 2.86
C HIS A 108 -1.22 -1.34 4.15
N LEU A 109 -0.26 -0.47 4.41
CA LEU A 109 -0.19 0.27 5.67
C LEU A 109 -1.08 1.52 5.71
N GLY A 110 -1.76 1.87 4.60
CA GLY A 110 -2.50 3.13 4.51
C GLY A 110 -1.58 4.32 4.78
N ASP A 111 -2.11 5.32 5.46
CA ASP A 111 -1.34 6.49 5.90
C ASP A 111 -0.83 6.31 7.35
N LEU A 112 -0.11 5.22 7.57
CA LEU A 112 0.52 4.98 8.86
C LEU A 112 1.37 6.18 9.28
N GLY A 113 1.03 6.79 10.43
CA GLY A 113 1.70 7.96 10.98
C GLY A 113 2.33 7.73 12.36
N GLU A 114 2.24 6.52 12.91
CA GLU A 114 2.79 6.14 14.20
C GLU A 114 3.95 5.16 14.11
N ASP A 115 4.80 5.09 15.15
CA ASP A 115 5.73 3.97 15.32
C ASP A 115 4.95 2.78 15.91
N ILE A 116 4.63 1.82 15.06
CA ILE A 116 3.82 0.66 15.47
C ILE A 116 4.54 -0.22 16.49
N SER A 117 3.79 -0.62 17.51
CA SER A 117 4.29 -1.49 18.56
C SER A 117 4.64 -2.90 18.06
N GLN A 118 5.49 -3.62 18.79
CA GLN A 118 5.76 -5.02 18.49
C GLN A 118 4.48 -5.88 18.58
N GLU A 119 3.58 -5.57 19.54
CA GLU A 119 2.29 -6.23 19.66
C GLU A 119 1.44 -6.09 18.39
N LEU A 120 1.42 -4.91 17.76
CA LEU A 120 0.70 -4.70 16.49
C LEU A 120 1.36 -5.47 15.34
N ILE A 121 2.70 -5.50 15.27
CA ILE A 121 3.42 -6.32 14.29
C ILE A 121 3.08 -7.80 14.45
N ASP A 122 3.09 -8.31 15.68
CA ASP A 122 2.76 -9.70 15.98
C ASP A 122 1.30 -10.03 15.62
N LYS A 123 0.38 -9.10 15.85
CA LYS A 123 -1.04 -9.21 15.48
C LYS A 123 -1.24 -9.24 13.96
N ILE A 124 -0.54 -8.39 13.21
CA ILE A 124 -0.55 -8.42 11.75
C ILE A 124 0.06 -9.73 11.24
N GLY A 125 1.09 -10.23 11.94
CA GLY A 125 1.77 -11.48 11.68
C GLY A 125 2.65 -11.42 10.41
N LYS A 126 2.97 -12.57 9.86
CA LYS A 126 3.87 -12.67 8.71
C LYS A 126 3.35 -11.89 7.50
N ILE A 127 4.26 -11.15 6.87
CA ILE A 127 4.04 -10.38 5.64
C ILE A 127 5.09 -10.78 4.61
N ASP A 128 4.65 -11.13 3.40
CA ASP A 128 5.54 -11.41 2.28
C ASP A 128 5.79 -10.13 1.47
N VAL A 129 4.73 -9.31 1.24
CA VAL A 129 4.80 -8.05 0.49
C VAL A 129 4.24 -6.92 1.36
N LEU A 130 5.02 -5.85 1.53
CA LEU A 130 4.66 -4.67 2.32
C LEU A 130 4.52 -3.44 1.42
N LEU A 131 3.32 -2.86 1.33
CA LEU A 131 3.06 -1.56 0.73
C LEU A 131 3.18 -0.51 1.84
N ILE A 132 4.19 0.35 1.76
CA ILE A 132 4.62 1.22 2.87
C ILE A 132 4.69 2.68 2.46
N PRO A 133 4.03 3.62 3.19
CA PRO A 133 4.17 5.04 2.95
C PRO A 133 5.58 5.52 3.32
N VAL A 134 6.14 6.44 2.53
CA VAL A 134 7.52 6.91 2.70
C VAL A 134 7.67 8.43 2.57
N GLY A 135 6.57 9.15 2.36
CA GLY A 135 6.58 10.57 2.02
C GLY A 135 6.86 11.51 3.20
N GLY A 136 6.69 11.06 4.44
CA GLY A 136 6.74 11.93 5.61
C GLY A 136 5.60 12.97 5.61
N THR A 137 5.73 14.05 6.37
CA THR A 137 4.76 15.15 6.56
C THR A 137 3.41 14.67 7.12
N TYR A 138 2.75 13.75 6.44
CA TYR A 138 1.44 13.19 6.82
C TYR A 138 1.56 11.74 7.32
N THR A 139 2.60 11.03 6.95
CA THR A 139 2.85 9.61 7.25
C THR A 139 4.22 9.43 7.90
N ILE A 140 4.61 8.20 8.19
CA ILE A 140 6.00 7.89 8.50
C ILE A 140 6.91 8.35 7.37
N ASP A 141 8.12 8.79 7.72
CA ASP A 141 9.13 9.23 6.75
C ASP A 141 10.00 8.05 6.26
N ALA A 142 10.94 8.36 5.38
CA ALA A 142 11.84 7.38 4.78
C ALA A 142 12.71 6.62 5.80
N VAL A 143 13.13 7.26 6.88
CA VAL A 143 13.96 6.66 7.94
C VAL A 143 13.10 5.73 8.80
N GLN A 144 11.93 6.20 9.21
CA GLN A 144 10.95 5.41 9.96
C GLN A 144 10.47 4.20 9.13
N ALA A 145 10.21 4.40 7.84
CA ALA A 145 9.83 3.33 6.94
C ALA A 145 10.91 2.24 6.83
N LYS A 146 12.18 2.63 6.71
CA LYS A 146 13.29 1.67 6.75
C LYS A 146 13.34 0.90 8.06
N ALA A 147 13.26 1.58 9.20
CA ALA A 147 13.26 0.94 10.52
C ALA A 147 12.10 -0.06 10.67
N LEU A 148 10.92 0.28 10.13
CA LEU A 148 9.76 -0.61 10.15
C LEU A 148 9.97 -1.84 9.25
N ILE A 149 10.54 -1.67 8.05
CA ILE A 149 10.89 -2.78 7.15
C ILE A 149 11.85 -3.76 7.84
N GLU A 150 12.85 -3.25 8.58
CA GLU A 150 13.81 -4.08 9.32
C GLU A 150 13.15 -4.88 10.45
N ARG A 151 12.09 -4.35 11.08
CA ARG A 151 11.31 -5.03 12.13
C ARG A 151 10.32 -6.05 11.57
N VAL A 152 9.62 -5.71 10.49
CA VAL A 152 8.62 -6.57 9.84
C VAL A 152 9.27 -7.69 9.04
N CYS A 153 10.46 -7.44 8.50
CA CYS A 153 11.23 -8.38 7.66
C CYS A 153 10.41 -8.97 6.49
N PRO A 154 9.74 -8.15 5.66
CA PRO A 154 9.01 -8.66 4.51
C PRO A 154 10.00 -9.21 3.46
N LYS A 155 9.52 -10.00 2.51
CA LYS A 155 10.30 -10.42 1.35
C LYS A 155 10.44 -9.31 0.31
N ILE A 156 9.40 -8.51 0.15
CA ILE A 156 9.34 -7.39 -0.78
C ILE A 156 8.72 -6.19 -0.05
N ALA A 157 9.34 -5.02 -0.16
CA ALA A 157 8.72 -3.76 0.22
C ALA A 157 8.52 -2.88 -1.02
N ILE A 158 7.32 -2.35 -1.17
CA ILE A 158 6.92 -1.45 -2.27
C ILE A 158 6.57 -0.10 -1.64
N PRO A 159 7.35 0.96 -1.91
CA PRO A 159 7.06 2.29 -1.40
C PRO A 159 5.83 2.90 -2.07
N MET A 160 5.07 3.64 -1.30
CA MET A 160 3.90 4.41 -1.73
C MET A 160 3.86 5.77 -1.01
N HIS A 161 2.87 6.61 -1.30
CA HIS A 161 2.65 7.91 -0.66
C HIS A 161 3.91 8.79 -0.66
N PHE A 162 4.54 8.94 -1.82
CA PHE A 162 5.67 9.83 -2.06
C PHE A 162 5.32 10.86 -3.13
N LYS A 163 6.11 11.93 -3.22
CA LYS A 163 5.91 12.99 -4.21
C LYS A 163 6.00 12.40 -5.62
N GLY A 164 4.86 12.41 -6.30
CA GLY A 164 4.75 12.06 -7.71
C GLY A 164 4.79 13.32 -8.59
N GLU A 165 3.95 13.34 -9.62
CA GLU A 165 3.78 14.50 -10.52
C GLU A 165 2.94 15.62 -9.89
N GLY A 166 2.40 15.39 -8.68
CA GLY A 166 1.50 16.28 -7.97
C GLY A 166 2.20 17.34 -7.12
N ASN A 167 1.38 18.16 -6.46
CA ASN A 167 1.83 19.30 -5.65
C ASN A 167 1.79 19.02 -4.13
N LEU A 168 1.64 17.77 -3.72
CA LEU A 168 1.65 17.43 -2.30
C LEU A 168 3.02 17.75 -1.69
N ASP A 169 3.00 18.33 -0.49
CA ASP A 169 4.21 18.66 0.28
C ASP A 169 4.73 17.44 1.04
N ILE A 170 5.19 16.45 0.28
CA ILE A 170 5.77 15.20 0.78
C ILE A 170 7.10 14.92 0.06
N SER A 171 7.91 14.04 0.62
CA SER A 171 9.24 13.72 0.10
C SER A 171 9.19 12.97 -1.23
N ASP A 172 10.18 13.25 -2.07
CA ASP A 172 10.44 12.48 -3.28
C ASP A 172 10.90 11.06 -2.94
N ILE A 173 10.60 10.11 -3.82
CA ILE A 173 10.97 8.69 -3.66
C ILE A 173 12.48 8.47 -3.49
N SER A 174 13.32 9.34 -4.02
CA SER A 174 14.77 9.22 -3.91
C SER A 174 15.26 9.27 -2.46
N VAL A 175 14.56 10.00 -1.57
CA VAL A 175 14.88 10.08 -0.14
C VAL A 175 14.77 8.70 0.52
N PHE A 176 13.75 7.93 0.16
CA PHE A 176 13.58 6.55 0.64
C PHE A 176 14.58 5.58 -0.02
N LEU A 177 14.74 5.64 -1.33
CA LEU A 177 15.62 4.72 -2.04
C LEU A 177 17.09 4.86 -1.60
N GLN A 178 17.54 6.07 -1.22
CA GLN A 178 18.87 6.32 -0.68
C GLN A 178 19.16 5.63 0.66
N GLN A 179 18.11 5.16 1.38
CA GLN A 179 18.27 4.40 2.62
C GLN A 179 18.77 2.97 2.39
N PHE A 180 18.79 2.49 1.13
CA PHE A 180 19.12 1.11 0.77
C PHE A 180 20.23 1.04 -0.26
N PRO A 181 21.07 -0.02 -0.23
CA PRO A 181 22.04 -0.23 -1.27
C PRO A 181 21.35 -0.51 -2.62
N PRO A 182 21.88 0.01 -3.75
CA PRO A 182 21.26 -0.18 -5.07
C PRO A 182 21.03 -1.65 -5.45
N SER A 183 21.81 -2.57 -4.91
CA SER A 183 21.70 -4.02 -5.19
C SER A 183 20.40 -4.67 -4.72
N VAL A 184 19.68 -4.06 -3.77
CA VAL A 184 18.38 -4.57 -3.30
C VAL A 184 17.20 -3.83 -3.91
N ILE A 185 17.43 -2.85 -4.80
CA ILE A 185 16.40 -2.03 -5.42
C ILE A 185 16.15 -2.51 -6.84
N GLN A 186 14.90 -2.86 -7.12
CA GLN A 186 14.40 -3.13 -8.48
C GLN A 186 13.44 -2.02 -8.88
N LYS A 187 13.66 -1.40 -10.04
CA LYS A 187 12.77 -0.41 -10.62
C LYS A 187 11.97 -1.02 -11.78
N ILE A 188 10.65 -0.87 -11.75
CA ILE A 188 9.72 -1.37 -12.76
C ILE A 188 8.95 -0.19 -13.36
N LYS A 189 9.12 0.02 -14.68
CA LYS A 189 8.62 1.22 -15.39
C LYS A 189 7.17 1.14 -15.83
N ASP A 190 6.66 -0.06 -16.05
CA ASP A 190 5.27 -0.28 -16.51
C ASP A 190 4.25 -0.31 -15.37
N GLY A 191 4.72 -0.10 -14.14
CA GLY A 191 3.87 -0.01 -12.95
C GLY A 191 3.22 -1.32 -12.51
N GLU A 192 3.64 -2.46 -13.07
CA GLU A 192 3.06 -3.76 -12.78
C GLU A 192 4.11 -4.79 -12.39
N VAL A 193 3.79 -5.63 -11.41
CA VAL A 193 4.63 -6.78 -11.02
C VAL A 193 3.77 -7.99 -10.71
N GLU A 194 4.19 -9.16 -11.19
CA GLU A 194 3.60 -10.43 -10.81
C GLU A 194 4.43 -11.10 -9.73
N ILE A 195 3.77 -11.52 -8.66
CA ILE A 195 4.37 -12.18 -7.50
C ILE A 195 3.63 -13.50 -7.24
N SER A 196 4.39 -14.55 -7.07
CA SER A 196 3.90 -15.84 -6.58
C SER A 196 4.74 -16.27 -5.39
N LYS A 197 4.25 -17.28 -4.66
CA LYS A 197 4.99 -17.82 -3.52
C LYS A 197 6.37 -18.36 -3.93
N GLU A 198 6.47 -18.90 -5.13
CA GLU A 198 7.69 -19.47 -5.69
C GLU A 198 8.68 -18.38 -6.15
N SER A 199 8.17 -17.20 -6.53
CA SER A 199 8.99 -16.07 -6.99
C SER A 199 9.45 -15.14 -5.87
N LEU A 200 9.02 -15.37 -4.62
CA LEU A 200 9.47 -14.57 -3.47
C LEU A 200 11.00 -14.66 -3.31
N PRO A 201 11.70 -13.53 -3.19
CA PRO A 201 13.16 -13.52 -3.09
C PRO A 201 13.64 -14.12 -1.78
N ALA A 202 14.83 -14.75 -1.80
CA ALA A 202 15.46 -15.27 -0.59
C ALA A 202 15.85 -14.16 0.40
N ALA A 203 16.37 -13.04 -0.12
CA ALA A 203 16.68 -11.82 0.62
C ALA A 203 15.65 -10.73 0.30
N MET A 204 15.41 -9.82 1.25
CA MET A 204 14.50 -8.69 1.10
C MET A 204 14.88 -7.81 -0.10
N GLN A 205 13.89 -7.39 -0.86
CA GLN A 205 14.02 -6.47 -2.00
C GLN A 205 13.08 -5.29 -1.89
N ILE A 206 13.52 -4.14 -2.38
CA ILE A 206 12.68 -2.97 -2.62
C ILE A 206 12.25 -3.00 -4.09
N ILE A 207 10.95 -3.00 -4.34
CA ILE A 207 10.42 -2.86 -5.70
C ILE A 207 9.80 -1.47 -5.82
N TYR A 208 10.42 -0.60 -6.59
CA TYR A 208 9.87 0.70 -6.94
C TYR A 208 9.09 0.58 -8.25
N LEU A 209 7.78 0.79 -8.18
CA LEU A 209 6.87 0.82 -9.33
C LEU A 209 6.68 2.27 -9.78
N GLU A 210 6.92 2.57 -11.05
CA GLU A 210 6.42 3.81 -11.65
C GLU A 210 4.89 3.72 -11.81
N ARG A 211 4.19 4.86 -11.75
CA ARG A 211 2.73 4.86 -11.87
C ARG A 211 2.29 4.35 -13.24
N LYS A 212 1.33 3.41 -13.26
CA LYS A 212 0.65 2.99 -14.49
C LYS A 212 -0.15 4.18 -15.03
N ARG A 213 0.07 4.54 -16.27
CA ARG A 213 -0.68 5.59 -16.99
C ARG A 213 -1.66 4.94 -17.95
N ASP A 214 -2.69 5.69 -18.32
CA ASP A 214 -3.52 5.33 -19.47
C ASP A 214 -2.65 5.45 -20.75
N ASP A 215 -2.73 4.44 -21.62
CA ASP A 215 -2.10 4.46 -22.95
C ASP A 215 -2.89 5.37 -23.90
#